data_e39504b60c3bb71beddd84392f54439b
#
_entry.id   e39504b60c3bb71beddd84392f54439b
#
_cell.length_a   1.000
_cell.length_b   1.000
_cell.length_c   1.000
_cell.angle_alpha   90.00
_cell.angle_beta   90.00
_cell.angle_gamma   90.00
#
_symmetry.space_group_name_H-M   'P 1'
#
loop_
_entity.id
_entity.type
_entity.pdbx_description
1 polymer ?
#
loop_
_entity_poly.entity_id
_entity_poly.type
_entity_poly.pdbx_seq_one_letter_code
_entity_poly.pdbx_strand_id
1 'polypeptide(L)'
;MSQQPIPPQSQPQPPQQAQPRQPTASPASARQYAALGTALGVGGVCSGIISILMLIASTTLDESTNMNRAAFSAAIVASVAGIILGINSYDKLREAGASRAWGIASIVCSAVVAGWIVLQILYLIVMIALFLVTFLIDSLQK
;
A
#
# COMPACT_ATOMS: atom_id res chain seq x y z
N MET A 1 27.20 -65.23 38.10
CA MET A 1 26.79 -64.69 36.79
C MET A 1 26.26 -63.27 37.02
N SER A 2 27.13 -62.27 36.81
CA SER A 2 26.78 -60.82 37.02
C SER A 2 26.22 -60.30 35.71
N GLN A 3 24.93 -59.91 35.69
CA GLN A 3 24.33 -59.21 34.55
C GLN A 3 24.77 -57.74 34.57
N GLN A 4 25.48 -57.34 33.53
CA GLN A 4 25.79 -55.92 33.28
C GLN A 4 24.51 -55.18 32.87
N PRO A 5 24.25 -53.96 33.43
CA PRO A 5 23.14 -53.14 33.00
C PRO A 5 23.36 -52.63 31.57
N ILE A 6 22.35 -52.78 30.73
CA ILE A 6 22.32 -52.24 29.35
C ILE A 6 22.22 -50.71 29.42
N PRO A 7 23.11 -49.96 28.73
CA PRO A 7 23.01 -48.52 28.69
C PRO A 7 21.75 -48.08 27.95
N PRO A 8 21.08 -46.97 28.38
CA PRO A 8 19.87 -46.52 27.72
C PRO A 8 20.16 -46.10 26.28
N GLN A 9 19.40 -46.69 25.35
CA GLN A 9 19.41 -46.32 23.93
C GLN A 9 18.99 -44.84 23.79
N SER A 10 19.87 -44.02 23.24
CA SER A 10 19.57 -42.66 22.85
C SER A 10 18.45 -42.66 21.80
N GLN A 11 17.28 -42.17 22.15
CA GLN A 11 16.19 -41.96 21.21
C GLN A 11 16.65 -41.03 20.09
N PRO A 12 16.36 -41.34 18.81
CA PRO A 12 16.63 -40.42 17.71
C PRO A 12 15.87 -39.11 17.94
N GLN A 13 16.60 -38.00 18.10
CA GLN A 13 15.99 -36.69 18.14
C GLN A 13 15.25 -36.44 16.82
N PRO A 14 13.97 -36.00 16.89
CA PRO A 14 13.26 -35.63 15.67
C PRO A 14 14.04 -34.53 14.94
N PRO A 15 14.00 -34.51 13.59
CA PRO A 15 14.69 -33.50 12.80
C PRO A 15 14.26 -32.14 13.27
N GLN A 16 15.18 -31.39 13.87
CA GLN A 16 14.95 -29.98 14.17
C GLN A 16 14.65 -29.27 12.83
N GLN A 17 13.39 -28.93 12.64
CA GLN A 17 13.00 -28.05 11.55
C GLN A 17 13.88 -26.81 11.61
N ALA A 18 14.67 -26.61 10.56
CA ALA A 18 15.52 -25.44 10.42
C ALA A 18 14.64 -24.20 10.56
N GLN A 19 14.61 -23.62 11.76
CA GLN A 19 13.98 -22.32 11.97
C GLN A 19 14.60 -21.35 10.97
N PRO A 20 13.79 -20.61 10.20
CA PRO A 20 14.31 -19.57 9.32
C PRO A 20 15.21 -18.67 10.15
N ARG A 21 16.50 -18.59 9.80
CA ARG A 21 17.45 -17.69 10.45
C ARG A 21 16.86 -16.29 10.40
N GLN A 22 16.30 -15.83 11.52
CA GLN A 22 16.02 -14.41 11.68
C GLN A 22 17.36 -13.67 11.55
N PRO A 23 17.47 -12.70 10.65
CA PRO A 23 18.67 -11.87 10.58
C PRO A 23 18.84 -11.23 11.96
N THR A 24 19.94 -11.56 12.63
CA THR A 24 20.34 -10.96 13.90
C THR A 24 20.83 -9.55 13.64
N ALA A 25 19.89 -8.64 13.30
CA ALA A 25 20.18 -7.21 13.27
C ALA A 25 20.56 -6.80 14.70
N SER A 26 21.66 -6.05 14.84
CA SER A 26 22.04 -5.53 16.15
C SER A 26 20.87 -4.67 16.71
N PRO A 27 20.66 -4.63 18.03
CA PRO A 27 19.55 -3.88 18.63
C PRO A 27 19.54 -2.39 18.25
N ALA A 28 20.69 -1.83 17.89
CA ALA A 28 20.81 -0.46 17.37
C ALA A 28 20.25 -0.32 15.95
N SER A 29 20.55 -1.27 15.08
CA SER A 29 20.02 -1.25 13.70
C SER A 29 18.50 -1.50 13.68
N ALA A 30 17.98 -2.40 14.52
CA ALA A 30 16.53 -2.63 14.62
C ALA A 30 15.78 -1.36 15.03
N ARG A 31 16.30 -0.54 15.95
CA ARG A 31 15.71 0.75 16.33
C ARG A 31 15.73 1.75 15.19
N GLN A 32 16.81 1.81 14.42
CA GLN A 32 16.91 2.70 13.26
C GLN A 32 15.90 2.31 12.16
N TYR A 33 15.77 1.02 11.85
CA TYR A 33 14.78 0.54 10.89
C TYR A 33 13.34 0.79 11.36
N ALA A 34 13.05 0.62 12.65
CA ALA A 34 11.74 0.94 13.22
C ALA A 34 11.43 2.43 13.12
N ALA A 35 12.37 3.31 13.47
CA ALA A 35 12.19 4.76 13.37
C ALA A 35 11.99 5.21 11.92
N LEU A 36 12.80 4.71 10.98
CA LEU A 36 12.70 5.00 9.56
C LEU A 36 11.37 4.50 8.98
N GLY A 37 10.98 3.27 9.31
CA GLY A 37 9.71 2.70 8.88
C GLY A 37 8.50 3.49 9.38
N THR A 38 8.54 3.93 10.65
CA THR A 38 7.48 4.77 11.22
C THR A 38 7.41 6.14 10.53
N ALA A 39 8.54 6.79 10.31
CA ALA A 39 8.61 8.07 9.61
C ALA A 39 8.06 7.98 8.18
N LEU A 40 8.42 6.93 7.43
CA LEU A 40 7.89 6.66 6.08
C LEU A 40 6.39 6.39 6.12
N GLY A 41 5.90 5.64 7.12
CA GLY A 41 4.47 5.35 7.29
C GLY A 41 3.65 6.60 7.58
N VAL A 42 4.11 7.45 8.49
CA VAL A 42 3.48 8.74 8.80
C VAL A 42 3.49 9.64 7.56
N GLY A 43 4.61 9.74 6.83
CA GLY A 43 4.70 10.48 5.58
C GLY A 43 3.71 9.99 4.52
N GLY A 44 3.55 8.67 4.41
CA GLY A 44 2.58 8.06 3.52
C GLY A 44 1.12 8.34 3.90
N VAL A 45 0.78 8.32 5.19
CA VAL A 45 -0.57 8.72 5.68
C VAL A 45 -0.84 10.18 5.39
N CYS A 46 0.12 11.08 5.68
CA CYS A 46 0.00 12.50 5.35
C CYS A 46 -0.21 12.72 3.84
N SER A 47 0.55 12.01 3.00
CA SER A 47 0.39 12.05 1.54
C SER A 47 -1.01 11.58 1.11
N GLY A 48 -1.55 10.53 1.72
CA GLY A 48 -2.90 10.05 1.48
C GLY A 48 -3.97 11.07 1.86
N ILE A 49 -3.83 11.74 3.01
CA ILE A 49 -4.75 12.80 3.47
C ILE A 49 -4.70 13.99 2.50
N ILE A 50 -3.51 14.44 2.11
CA ILE A 50 -3.34 15.53 1.13
C ILE A 50 -4.02 15.16 -0.18
N SER A 51 -3.87 13.92 -0.63
CA SER A 51 -4.51 13.40 -1.84
C SER A 51 -6.03 13.49 -1.77
N ILE A 52 -6.64 13.11 -0.64
CA ILE A 52 -8.08 13.23 -0.40
C ILE A 52 -8.52 14.69 -0.42
N LEU A 53 -7.80 15.58 0.26
CA LEU A 53 -8.12 17.01 0.30
C LEU A 53 -8.03 17.64 -1.10
N MET A 54 -7.01 17.29 -1.88
CA MET A 54 -6.86 17.77 -3.25
C MET A 54 -7.97 17.23 -4.17
N LEU A 55 -8.41 15.98 -3.96
CA LEU A 55 -9.53 15.43 -4.69
C LEU A 55 -10.84 16.15 -4.37
N ILE A 56 -11.11 16.42 -3.10
CA ILE A 56 -12.29 17.22 -2.67
C ILE A 56 -12.21 18.62 -3.26
N ALA A 57 -11.05 19.28 -3.20
CA ALA A 57 -10.85 20.59 -3.79
C ALA A 57 -11.12 20.58 -5.30
N SER A 58 -10.70 19.53 -6.02
CA SER A 58 -10.96 19.39 -7.45
C SER A 58 -12.45 19.24 -7.80
N THR A 59 -13.26 18.69 -6.91
CA THR A 59 -14.73 18.56 -7.12
C THR A 59 -15.50 19.85 -6.78
N THR A 60 -14.91 20.74 -5.99
CA THR A 60 -15.53 22.02 -5.59
C THR A 60 -15.11 23.22 -6.45
N LEU A 61 -14.02 23.09 -7.20
CA LEU A 61 -13.53 24.11 -8.11
C LEU A 61 -14.23 24.00 -9.48
N ASP A 62 -14.44 25.16 -10.11
CA ASP A 62 -15.06 25.23 -11.43
C ASP A 62 -14.22 24.48 -12.48
N GLU A 63 -14.86 23.64 -13.30
CA GLU A 63 -14.17 22.79 -14.30
C GLU A 63 -13.32 23.58 -15.31
N SER A 64 -13.64 24.85 -15.50
CA SER A 64 -12.95 25.75 -16.44
C SER A 64 -11.58 26.23 -15.95
N THR A 65 -11.25 26.04 -14.67
CA THR A 65 -10.03 26.59 -14.07
C THR A 65 -8.84 25.62 -14.20
N ASN A 66 -7.68 26.17 -14.58
CA ASN A 66 -6.40 25.44 -14.57
C ASN A 66 -6.07 24.86 -13.17
N MET A 67 -6.64 25.47 -12.10
CA MET A 67 -6.49 25.00 -10.72
C MET A 67 -7.14 23.64 -10.48
N ASN A 68 -8.29 23.35 -11.09
CA ASN A 68 -8.93 22.04 -10.99
C ASN A 68 -8.04 20.93 -11.58
N ARG A 69 -7.46 21.16 -12.76
CA ARG A 69 -6.54 20.20 -13.39
C ARG A 69 -5.27 20.00 -12.56
N ALA A 70 -4.73 21.06 -11.98
CA ALA A 70 -3.57 20.99 -11.10
C ALA A 70 -3.89 20.23 -9.81
N ALA A 71 -5.02 20.46 -9.16
CA ALA A 71 -5.46 19.75 -7.97
C ALA A 71 -5.65 18.26 -8.24
N PHE A 72 -6.27 17.90 -9.37
CA PHE A 72 -6.48 16.52 -9.76
C PHE A 72 -5.16 15.80 -10.04
N SER A 73 -4.24 16.41 -10.79
CA SER A 73 -2.92 15.83 -11.04
C SER A 73 -2.09 15.69 -9.77
N ALA A 74 -2.16 16.67 -8.86
CA ALA A 74 -1.50 16.59 -7.56
C ALA A 74 -2.06 15.46 -6.70
N ALA A 75 -3.38 15.21 -6.71
CA ALA A 75 -4.01 14.10 -6.02
C ALA A 75 -3.50 12.75 -6.51
N ILE A 76 -3.33 12.57 -7.83
CA ILE A 76 -2.78 11.35 -8.41
C ILE A 76 -1.34 11.13 -7.94
N VAL A 77 -0.49 12.14 -8.07
CA VAL A 77 0.93 12.05 -7.69
C VAL A 77 1.06 11.75 -6.19
N ALA A 78 0.30 12.45 -5.34
CA ALA A 78 0.31 12.22 -3.89
C ALA A 78 -0.19 10.81 -3.54
N SER A 79 -1.20 10.29 -4.23
CA SER A 79 -1.70 8.93 -4.02
C SER A 79 -0.64 7.87 -4.34
N VAL A 80 0.03 8.00 -5.48
CA VAL A 80 1.11 7.07 -5.87
C VAL A 80 2.28 7.15 -4.89
N ALA A 81 2.69 8.35 -4.49
CA ALA A 81 3.74 8.55 -3.50
C ALA A 81 3.37 7.90 -2.16
N GLY A 82 2.12 8.06 -1.70
CA GLY A 82 1.61 7.44 -0.47
C GLY A 82 1.66 5.91 -0.51
N ILE A 83 1.34 5.28 -1.64
CA ILE A 83 1.44 3.82 -1.81
C ILE A 83 2.91 3.37 -1.71
N ILE A 84 3.81 4.04 -2.43
CA ILE A 84 5.24 3.70 -2.42
C ILE A 84 5.84 3.85 -1.02
N LEU A 85 5.54 4.95 -0.33
CA LEU A 85 5.97 5.18 1.05
C LEU A 85 5.39 4.13 2.00
N GLY A 86 4.13 3.75 1.81
CA GLY A 86 3.46 2.71 2.59
C GLY A 86 4.12 1.33 2.44
N ILE A 87 4.45 0.91 1.23
CA ILE A 87 5.13 -0.36 0.96
C ILE A 87 6.53 -0.35 1.59
N ASN A 88 7.31 0.71 1.39
CA ASN A 88 8.64 0.84 1.97
C ASN A 88 8.59 0.87 3.51
N SER A 89 7.59 1.53 4.10
CA SER A 89 7.34 1.52 5.54
C SER A 89 7.04 0.11 6.04
N TYR A 90 6.15 -0.60 5.35
CA TYR A 90 5.76 -1.97 5.72
C TYR A 90 6.97 -2.91 5.75
N ASP A 91 7.83 -2.85 4.74
CA ASP A 91 9.03 -3.69 4.64
C ASP A 91 10.03 -3.37 5.76
N LYS A 92 10.28 -2.09 6.02
CA LYS A 92 11.19 -1.65 7.10
C LYS A 92 10.69 -2.03 8.48
N LEU A 93 9.39 -1.88 8.74
CA LEU A 93 8.78 -2.28 10.01
C LEU A 93 8.77 -3.81 10.17
N ARG A 94 8.61 -4.54 9.07
CA ARG A 94 8.71 -5.99 9.06
C ARG A 94 10.12 -6.47 9.44
N GLU A 95 11.17 -5.87 8.85
CA GLU A 95 12.57 -6.16 9.17
C GLU A 95 12.91 -5.86 10.62
N ALA A 96 12.32 -4.79 11.19
CA ALA A 96 12.51 -4.39 12.58
C ALA A 96 11.69 -5.21 13.58
N GLY A 97 10.77 -6.09 13.14
CA GLY A 97 9.83 -6.80 14.01
C GLY A 97 8.81 -5.89 14.71
N ALA A 98 8.64 -4.66 14.21
CA ALA A 98 7.73 -3.65 14.78
C ALA A 98 6.31 -3.75 14.21
N SER A 99 5.36 -3.03 14.82
CA SER A 99 3.97 -2.96 14.35
C SER A 99 3.90 -2.36 12.94
N ARG A 100 3.25 -3.07 12.03
CA ARG A 100 3.09 -2.69 10.60
C ARG A 100 1.91 -1.77 10.37
N ALA A 101 1.23 -1.34 11.42
CA ALA A 101 -0.02 -0.57 11.34
C ALA A 101 0.12 0.71 10.49
N TRP A 102 1.22 1.43 10.62
CA TRP A 102 1.49 2.66 9.85
C TRP A 102 1.65 2.42 8.36
N GLY A 103 2.34 1.35 7.98
CA GLY A 103 2.47 0.97 6.56
C GLY A 103 1.13 0.58 5.95
N ILE A 104 0.34 -0.22 6.66
CA ILE A 104 -1.00 -0.63 6.23
C ILE A 104 -1.93 0.59 6.13
N ALA A 105 -1.95 1.47 7.14
CA ALA A 105 -2.77 2.67 7.12
C ALA A 105 -2.44 3.58 5.93
N SER A 106 -1.17 3.77 5.61
CA SER A 106 -0.72 4.53 4.44
C SER A 106 -1.23 3.92 3.12
N ILE A 107 -1.09 2.60 2.96
CA ILE A 107 -1.55 1.89 1.75
C ILE A 107 -3.08 2.02 1.62
N VAL A 108 -3.82 1.81 2.71
CA VAL A 108 -5.29 1.88 2.69
C VAL A 108 -5.77 3.29 2.34
N CYS A 109 -5.24 4.34 2.99
CA CYS A 109 -5.61 5.73 2.67
C CYS A 109 -5.35 6.07 1.20
N SER A 110 -4.20 5.68 0.67
CA SER A 110 -3.84 5.97 -0.72
C SER A 110 -4.63 5.11 -1.71
N ALA A 111 -4.96 3.86 -1.37
CA ALA A 111 -5.75 2.96 -2.20
C ALA A 111 -7.21 3.43 -2.36
N VAL A 112 -7.79 4.06 -1.34
CA VAL A 112 -9.13 4.66 -1.42
C VAL A 112 -9.17 5.75 -2.49
N VAL A 113 -8.17 6.63 -2.52
CA VAL A 113 -8.07 7.69 -3.54
C VAL A 113 -7.82 7.12 -4.92
N ALA A 114 -6.90 6.14 -5.04
CA ALA A 114 -6.65 5.47 -6.30
C ALA A 114 -7.91 4.78 -6.84
N GLY A 115 -8.66 4.09 -5.99
CA GLY A 115 -9.94 3.45 -6.34
C GLY A 115 -10.98 4.46 -6.83
N TRP A 116 -11.08 5.62 -6.18
CA TRP A 116 -11.96 6.71 -6.63
C TRP A 116 -11.58 7.23 -8.01
N ILE A 117 -10.28 7.44 -8.26
CA ILE A 117 -9.79 7.89 -9.57
C ILE A 117 -10.14 6.86 -10.66
N VAL A 118 -9.93 5.57 -10.40
CA VAL A 118 -10.29 4.49 -11.33
C VAL A 118 -11.78 4.50 -11.63
N LEU A 119 -12.63 4.71 -10.62
CA LEU A 119 -14.08 4.81 -10.79
C LEU A 119 -14.46 6.00 -11.70
N GLN A 120 -13.82 7.14 -11.54
CA GLN A 120 -14.04 8.31 -12.38
C GLN A 120 -13.63 8.07 -13.84
N ILE A 121 -12.51 7.40 -14.07
CA ILE A 121 -12.06 7.03 -15.41
C ILE A 121 -13.06 6.07 -16.06
N LEU A 122 -13.52 5.06 -15.31
CA LEU A 122 -14.52 4.11 -15.79
C LEU A 122 -15.84 4.80 -16.15
N TYR A 123 -16.31 5.72 -15.31
CA TYR A 123 -17.47 6.53 -15.59
C TYR A 123 -17.32 7.35 -16.88
N LEU A 124 -16.17 7.99 -17.08
CA LEU A 124 -15.88 8.74 -18.30
C LEU A 124 -15.93 7.85 -19.55
N ILE A 125 -15.33 6.67 -19.47
CA ILE A 125 -15.35 5.69 -20.59
C ILE A 125 -16.78 5.29 -20.95
N VAL A 126 -17.62 5.01 -19.94
CA VAL A 126 -19.04 4.66 -20.15
C VAL A 126 -19.79 5.82 -20.80
N MET A 127 -19.58 7.05 -20.34
CA MET A 127 -20.22 8.25 -20.92
C MET A 127 -19.80 8.47 -22.38
N ILE A 128 -18.53 8.30 -22.71
CA ILE A 128 -18.03 8.39 -24.09
C ILE A 128 -18.67 7.29 -24.96
N ALA A 129 -18.73 6.05 -24.46
CA ALA A 129 -19.34 4.95 -25.18
C ALA A 129 -20.83 5.19 -25.47
N LEU A 130 -21.59 5.68 -24.49
CA LEU A 130 -23.00 6.05 -24.67
C LEU A 130 -23.16 7.19 -25.68
N PHE A 131 -22.31 8.21 -25.62
CA PHE A 131 -22.33 9.32 -26.57
C PHE A 131 -22.07 8.83 -28.00
N LEU A 132 -21.08 7.94 -28.19
CA LEU A 132 -20.79 7.37 -29.51
C LEU A 132 -21.97 6.53 -30.05
N VAL A 133 -22.61 5.73 -29.20
CA VAL A 133 -23.78 4.94 -29.59
C VAL A 133 -24.95 5.83 -30.01
N THR A 134 -25.26 6.88 -29.23
CA THR A 134 -26.34 7.83 -29.58
C THR A 134 -26.03 8.57 -30.89
N PHE A 135 -24.79 8.99 -31.08
CA PHE A 135 -24.35 9.65 -32.31
C PHE A 135 -24.47 8.71 -33.53
N LEU A 136 -24.12 7.45 -33.37
CA LEU A 136 -24.23 6.44 -34.45
C LEU A 136 -25.68 6.19 -34.86
N ILE A 137 -26.59 6.09 -33.87
CA ILE A 137 -28.01 5.91 -34.10
C ILE A 137 -28.60 7.09 -34.88
N ASP A 138 -28.26 8.33 -34.47
CA ASP A 138 -28.75 9.56 -35.14
C ASP A 138 -28.21 9.64 -36.58
N SER A 139 -26.99 9.19 -36.80
CA SER A 139 -26.38 9.12 -38.15
C SER A 139 -27.01 8.09 -39.07
N LEU A 140 -27.56 6.99 -38.53
CA LEU A 140 -28.23 5.94 -39.29
C LEU A 140 -29.68 6.25 -39.62
N GLN A 141 -30.29 7.22 -38.93
CA GLN A 141 -31.70 7.65 -39.14
C GLN A 141 -31.84 8.79 -40.16
N LYS A 142 -30.70 9.32 -40.61
CA LYS A 142 -30.66 10.36 -41.69
C LYS A 142 -30.38 9.74 -43.04
#